data_b43eed7305eb1a61a2ce7abfafa8c09e
#
_entry.id   b43eed7305eb1a61a2ce7abfafa8c09e
#
_cell.length_a   1.000
_cell.length_b   1.000
_cell.length_c   1.000
_cell.angle_alpha   90.00
_cell.angle_beta   90.00
_cell.angle_gamma   90.00
#
_symmetry.space_group_name_H-M   'P 1'
#
loop_
_entity.id
_entity.type
_entity.pdbx_description
1 polymer ?
#
loop_
_entity_poly.entity_id
_entity_poly.type
_entity_poly.pdbx_seq_one_letter_code
_entity_poly.pdbx_strand_id
1 'polypeptide(L)'
;MISIRHKGDFSKTTKFLKKLKQQNIRAMLEKYGNEGVAALASATPVDTGLTSKSWYFKISQTDTTTTLTFCNSNIQNGVPIAIILQYGHGTRNGGWVQGRDYINPAIQPVFDRIVKEAWGEVTRL
;
A
#
# COMPACT_ATOMS: atom_id res chain seq x y z
N MET A 1 -2.53 -8.49 -1.55
CA MET A 1 -2.81 -7.15 -0.99
C MET A 1 -1.71 -6.72 -0.05
N ILE A 2 -1.28 -5.49 -0.15
CA ILE A 2 -0.18 -4.96 0.65
C ILE A 2 -0.75 -3.93 1.62
N SER A 3 -0.42 -4.06 2.89
CA SER A 3 -0.86 -3.13 3.93
C SER A 3 0.34 -2.53 4.65
N ILE A 4 0.32 -1.22 4.83
CA ILE A 4 1.28 -0.49 5.65
C ILE A 4 0.52 0.01 6.87
N ARG A 5 1.07 -0.29 8.05
CA ARG A 5 0.44 0.05 9.30
C ARG A 5 1.34 0.96 10.12
N HIS A 6 0.80 2.08 10.55
CA HIS A 6 1.44 2.92 11.57
C HIS A 6 0.66 2.77 12.88
N LYS A 7 1.37 2.42 13.94
CA LYS A 7 0.80 2.29 15.28
C LYS A 7 1.63 3.15 16.24
N GLY A 8 0.95 4.06 16.94
CA GLY A 8 1.58 4.94 17.90
C GLY A 8 0.78 5.08 19.18
N ASP A 9 1.47 5.42 20.26
CA ASP A 9 0.83 5.70 21.54
C ASP A 9 0.89 7.21 21.82
N PHE A 10 -0.27 7.84 21.79
CA PHE A 10 -0.43 9.27 22.08
C PHE A 10 -1.15 9.52 23.40
N SER A 11 -1.21 8.52 24.29
CA SER A 11 -2.03 8.57 25.51
C SER A 11 -1.70 9.74 26.43
N LYS A 12 -0.48 10.23 26.39
CA LYS A 12 -0.01 11.33 27.26
C LYS A 12 -0.21 12.71 26.67
N THR A 13 -0.72 12.81 25.46
CA THR A 13 -0.98 14.09 24.82
C THR A 13 -2.44 14.49 24.98
N THR A 14 -2.72 15.81 24.87
CA THR A 14 -4.10 16.27 24.89
C THR A 14 -4.86 15.73 23.65
N LYS A 15 -6.19 15.63 23.77
CA LYS A 15 -7.02 15.18 22.65
C LYS A 15 -6.81 16.03 21.39
N PHE A 16 -6.56 17.31 21.57
CA PHE A 16 -6.31 18.22 20.47
C PHE A 16 -5.01 17.85 19.72
N LEU A 17 -3.93 17.66 20.43
CA LEU A 17 -2.63 17.28 19.84
C LEU A 17 -2.71 15.91 19.15
N LYS A 18 -3.42 14.97 19.75
CA LYS A 18 -3.66 13.65 19.19
C LYS A 18 -4.37 13.75 17.84
N LYS A 19 -5.46 14.53 17.75
CA LYS A 19 -6.20 14.73 16.51
C LYS A 19 -5.33 15.40 15.43
N LEU A 20 -4.56 16.40 15.82
CA LEU A 20 -3.68 17.10 14.89
C LEU A 20 -2.65 16.16 14.28
N LYS A 21 -2.02 15.32 15.08
CA LYS A 21 -1.07 14.33 14.60
C LYS A 21 -1.72 13.29 13.68
N GLN A 22 -2.91 12.82 14.03
CA GLN A 22 -3.63 11.88 13.20
C GLN A 22 -3.97 12.47 11.83
N GLN A 23 -4.37 13.73 11.79
CA GLN A 23 -4.64 14.43 10.53
C GLN A 23 -3.38 14.57 9.68
N ASN A 24 -2.25 14.91 10.30
CA ASN A 24 -0.97 15.04 9.60
C ASN A 24 -0.51 13.71 9.03
N ILE A 25 -0.64 12.63 9.79
CA ILE A 25 -0.29 11.29 9.33
C ILE A 25 -1.22 10.85 8.20
N ARG A 26 -2.51 11.12 8.31
CA ARG A 26 -3.46 10.79 7.24
C ARG A 26 -3.13 11.52 5.94
N ALA A 27 -2.85 12.82 6.01
CA ALA A 27 -2.47 13.61 4.83
C ALA A 27 -1.19 13.08 4.18
N MET A 28 -0.21 12.72 5.00
CA MET A 28 1.03 12.10 4.55
C MET A 28 0.76 10.77 3.84
N LEU A 29 -0.08 9.91 4.42
CA LEU A 29 -0.41 8.61 3.83
C LEU A 29 -1.22 8.75 2.55
N GLU A 30 -2.07 9.76 2.41
CA GLU A 30 -2.76 10.05 1.15
C GLU A 30 -1.76 10.41 0.05
N LYS A 31 -0.78 11.23 0.35
CA LYS A 31 0.29 11.58 -0.58
C LYS A 31 1.06 10.34 -1.04
N TYR A 32 1.50 9.52 -0.11
CA TYR A 32 2.26 8.30 -0.43
C TYR A 32 1.39 7.20 -0.99
N GLY A 33 0.10 7.19 -0.67
CA GLY A 33 -0.86 6.31 -1.32
C GLY A 33 -0.89 6.56 -2.83
N ASN A 34 -0.97 7.81 -3.23
CA ASN A 34 -0.93 8.20 -4.65
C ASN A 34 0.41 7.83 -5.30
N GLU A 35 1.53 8.07 -4.62
CA GLU A 35 2.84 7.68 -5.13
C GLU A 35 2.96 6.16 -5.29
N GLY A 36 2.47 5.41 -4.31
CA GLY A 36 2.51 3.96 -4.34
C GLY A 36 1.66 3.37 -5.46
N VAL A 37 0.47 3.92 -5.67
CA VAL A 37 -0.39 3.51 -6.79
C VAL A 37 0.32 3.75 -8.12
N ALA A 38 0.93 4.92 -8.30
CA ALA A 38 1.67 5.23 -9.52
C ALA A 38 2.86 4.27 -9.72
N ALA A 39 3.61 3.99 -8.65
CA ALA A 39 4.75 3.08 -8.70
C ALA A 39 4.32 1.64 -9.05
N LEU A 40 3.24 1.16 -8.42
CA LEU A 40 2.70 -0.17 -8.70
C LEU A 40 2.17 -0.26 -10.13
N ALA A 41 1.47 0.77 -10.60
CA ALA A 41 0.98 0.81 -11.97
C ALA A 41 2.12 0.73 -12.98
N SER A 42 3.19 1.49 -12.75
CA SER A 42 4.35 1.49 -13.64
C SER A 42 5.10 0.16 -13.64
N ALA A 43 5.15 -0.54 -12.52
CA ALA A 43 5.88 -1.79 -12.37
C ALA A 43 5.08 -3.01 -12.82
N THR A 44 3.76 -2.92 -12.89
CA THR A 44 2.89 -4.05 -13.22
C THR A 44 3.19 -4.56 -14.63
N PRO A 45 3.45 -5.88 -14.80
CA PRO A 45 3.60 -6.44 -16.15
C PRO A 45 2.36 -6.18 -16.98
N VAL A 46 2.55 -5.63 -18.19
CA VAL A 46 1.45 -5.20 -19.04
C VAL A 46 1.13 -6.28 -20.07
N ASP A 47 -0.04 -6.87 -19.96
CA ASP A 47 -0.62 -7.71 -21.01
C ASP A 47 -1.76 -6.93 -21.69
N THR A 48 -2.85 -6.67 -20.95
CA THR A 48 -3.96 -5.87 -21.47
C THR A 48 -3.96 -4.43 -20.92
N GLY A 49 -3.15 -4.15 -19.93
CA GLY A 49 -3.12 -2.86 -19.23
C GLY A 49 -4.19 -2.72 -18.14
N LEU A 50 -5.11 -3.67 -18.03
CA LEU A 50 -6.19 -3.57 -17.05
C LEU A 50 -5.65 -3.65 -15.61
N THR A 51 -4.77 -4.58 -15.32
CA THR A 51 -4.19 -4.72 -13.98
C THR A 51 -3.43 -3.46 -13.57
N SER A 52 -2.64 -2.91 -14.48
CA SER A 52 -1.86 -1.70 -14.22
C SER A 52 -2.76 -0.49 -13.88
N LYS A 53 -3.94 -0.42 -14.47
CA LYS A 53 -4.90 0.69 -14.26
C LYS A 53 -5.83 0.46 -13.07
N SER A 54 -5.76 -0.68 -12.43
CA SER A 54 -6.72 -1.08 -11.40
C SER A 54 -6.20 -0.92 -9.98
N TRP A 55 -5.01 -0.37 -9.79
CA TRP A 55 -4.45 -0.11 -8.48
C TRP A 55 -5.16 1.06 -7.81
N TYR A 56 -5.41 0.92 -6.51
CA TYR A 56 -5.94 1.99 -5.67
C TYR A 56 -5.48 1.75 -4.23
N PHE A 57 -5.70 2.74 -3.37
CA PHE A 57 -5.36 2.59 -1.96
C PHE A 57 -6.56 2.96 -1.08
N LYS A 58 -6.53 2.46 0.14
CA LYS A 58 -7.48 2.80 1.21
C LYS A 58 -6.71 3.18 2.46
N ILE A 59 -7.25 4.14 3.20
CA ILE A 59 -6.74 4.50 4.52
C ILE A 59 -7.82 4.21 5.54
N SER A 60 -7.46 3.46 6.57
CA SER A 60 -8.32 3.15 7.71
C SER A 60 -7.66 3.69 8.97
N GLN A 61 -8.45 4.30 9.83
CA GLN A 61 -7.94 4.96 11.02
C GLN A 61 -8.77 4.60 12.24
N THR A 62 -8.07 4.17 13.29
CA THR A 62 -8.63 3.97 14.62
C THR A 62 -7.96 4.95 15.58
N ASP A 63 -8.30 4.90 16.88
CA ASP A 63 -7.68 5.77 17.88
C ASP A 63 -6.16 5.56 18.00
N THR A 64 -5.67 4.36 17.72
CA THR A 64 -4.27 3.98 17.93
C THR A 64 -3.55 3.54 16.67
N THR A 65 -4.27 3.30 15.57
CA THR A 65 -3.69 2.69 14.36
C THR A 65 -4.20 3.39 13.11
N THR A 66 -3.28 3.73 12.22
CA THR A 66 -3.61 4.18 10.86
C THR A 66 -3.04 3.16 9.89
N THR A 67 -3.86 2.67 8.97
CA THR A 67 -3.50 1.63 8.01
C THR A 67 -3.64 2.16 6.59
N LEU A 68 -2.57 2.05 5.80
CA LEU A 68 -2.60 2.30 4.37
C LEU A 68 -2.55 0.93 3.66
N THR A 69 -3.55 0.67 2.81
CA THR A 69 -3.67 -0.60 2.10
C THR A 69 -3.71 -0.35 0.60
N PHE A 70 -2.82 -1.00 -0.14
CA PHE A 70 -2.85 -0.98 -1.59
C PHE A 70 -3.64 -2.16 -2.11
N CYS A 71 -4.56 -1.90 -3.03
CA CYS A 71 -5.49 -2.89 -3.58
C CYS A 71 -5.49 -2.83 -5.09
N ASN A 72 -5.88 -3.95 -5.70
CA ASN A 72 -6.10 -3.99 -7.15
C ASN A 72 -7.48 -4.58 -7.41
N SER A 73 -8.30 -3.88 -8.18
CA SER A 73 -9.68 -4.28 -8.47
C SER A 73 -9.82 -5.30 -9.58
N ASN A 74 -8.72 -5.65 -10.29
CA ASN A 74 -8.79 -6.62 -11.37
C ASN A 74 -8.84 -8.05 -10.81
N ILE A 75 -10.05 -8.52 -10.58
CA ILE A 75 -10.32 -9.88 -10.12
C ILE A 75 -11.10 -10.58 -11.24
N GLN A 76 -10.55 -11.70 -11.75
CA GLN A 76 -11.15 -12.47 -12.84
C GLN A 76 -11.48 -13.86 -12.33
N ASN A 77 -12.77 -14.24 -12.40
CA ASN A 77 -13.24 -15.54 -11.90
C ASN A 77 -12.80 -15.82 -10.46
N GLY A 78 -12.85 -14.81 -9.60
CA GLY A 78 -12.42 -14.89 -8.23
C GLY A 78 -10.90 -14.84 -8.02
N VAL A 79 -10.11 -14.67 -9.08
CA VAL A 79 -8.65 -14.68 -9.01
C VAL A 79 -8.12 -13.24 -9.06
N PRO A 80 -7.34 -12.80 -8.03
CA PRO A 80 -6.72 -11.49 -8.04
C PRO A 80 -5.50 -11.50 -8.98
N ILE A 81 -5.63 -10.94 -10.14
CA ILE A 81 -4.62 -11.01 -11.19
C ILE A 81 -3.28 -10.40 -10.76
N ALA A 82 -3.30 -9.27 -10.06
CA ALA A 82 -2.07 -8.63 -9.59
C ALA A 82 -1.21 -9.56 -8.72
N ILE A 83 -1.87 -10.38 -7.91
CA ILE A 83 -1.19 -11.31 -6.99
C ILE A 83 -0.59 -12.48 -7.74
N ILE A 84 -1.31 -13.06 -8.69
CA ILE A 84 -0.76 -14.19 -9.46
C ILE A 84 0.38 -13.77 -10.39
N LEU A 85 0.41 -12.52 -10.84
CA LEU A 85 1.55 -11.98 -11.58
C LEU A 85 2.80 -11.89 -10.70
N GLN A 86 2.63 -11.59 -9.42
CA GLN A 86 3.72 -11.51 -8.45
C GLN A 86 4.29 -12.90 -8.11
N TYR A 87 3.40 -13.85 -7.81
CA TYR A 87 3.80 -15.14 -7.23
C TYR A 87 3.77 -16.30 -8.21
N GLY A 88 3.17 -16.12 -9.38
CA GLY A 88 2.97 -17.21 -10.33
C GLY A 88 1.71 -18.00 -10.02
N HIS A 89 1.38 -18.93 -10.89
CA HIS A 89 0.16 -19.75 -10.75
C HIS A 89 0.23 -21.02 -11.57
N GLY A 90 -0.58 -22.00 -11.17
CA GLY A 90 -0.77 -23.22 -11.93
C GLY A 90 -1.68 -23.00 -13.15
N THR A 91 -1.50 -23.82 -14.17
CA THR A 91 -2.34 -23.81 -15.38
C THR A 91 -3.26 -25.02 -15.40
N ARG A 92 -4.29 -25.00 -16.28
CA ARG A 92 -5.23 -26.09 -16.42
C ARG A 92 -4.57 -27.43 -16.76
N ASN A 93 -3.46 -27.40 -17.48
CA ASN A 93 -2.77 -28.58 -17.96
C ASN A 93 -1.70 -29.09 -17.00
N GLY A 94 -1.73 -28.65 -15.74
CA GLY A 94 -0.75 -29.05 -14.73
C GLY A 94 0.59 -28.31 -14.84
N GLY A 95 0.69 -27.33 -15.71
CA GLY A 95 1.89 -26.49 -15.84
C GLY A 95 1.94 -25.38 -14.79
N TRP A 96 2.97 -24.58 -14.87
CA TRP A 96 3.22 -23.46 -13.97
C TRP A 96 3.65 -22.22 -14.75
N VAL A 97 3.04 -21.08 -14.44
CA VAL A 97 3.49 -19.77 -14.93
C VAL A 97 4.27 -19.09 -13.83
N GLN A 98 5.53 -18.80 -14.10
CA GLN A 98 6.43 -18.19 -13.12
C GLN A 98 6.00 -16.76 -12.82
N GLY A 99 5.96 -16.42 -11.54
CA GLY A 99 5.72 -15.05 -11.09
C GLY A 99 6.95 -14.17 -11.27
N ARG A 100 6.73 -12.87 -11.19
CA ARG A 100 7.77 -11.87 -11.23
C ARG A 100 7.59 -10.93 -10.06
N ASP A 101 8.62 -10.81 -9.22
CA ASP A 101 8.60 -9.90 -8.07
C ASP A 101 8.64 -8.45 -8.56
N TYR A 102 7.48 -7.86 -8.81
CA TYR A 102 7.36 -6.47 -9.22
C TYR A 102 6.80 -5.56 -8.12
N ILE A 103 5.99 -6.13 -7.23
CA ILE A 103 5.31 -5.36 -6.18
C ILE A 103 6.32 -4.86 -5.15
N ASN A 104 7.17 -5.74 -4.62
CA ASN A 104 8.11 -5.37 -3.57
C ASN A 104 9.12 -4.31 -4.01
N PRO A 105 9.80 -4.44 -5.17
CA PRO A 105 10.69 -3.38 -5.62
C PRO A 105 9.99 -2.05 -5.89
N ALA A 106 8.74 -2.08 -6.35
CA ALA A 106 7.98 -0.86 -6.62
C ALA A 106 7.62 -0.11 -5.35
N ILE A 107 7.16 -0.85 -4.32
CA ILE A 107 6.61 -0.24 -3.11
C ILE A 107 7.69 0.08 -2.05
N GLN A 108 8.82 -0.60 -2.06
CA GLN A 108 9.86 -0.44 -1.05
C GLN A 108 10.36 1.01 -0.92
N PRO A 109 10.67 1.74 -2.01
CA PRO A 109 11.08 3.14 -1.89
C PRO A 109 9.99 4.04 -1.29
N VAL A 110 8.73 3.77 -1.61
CA VAL A 110 7.59 4.50 -1.04
C VAL A 110 7.51 4.23 0.46
N PHE A 111 7.66 2.97 0.86
CA PHE A 111 7.69 2.54 2.24
C PHE A 111 8.77 3.25 3.04
N ASP A 112 9.98 3.31 2.49
CA ASP A 112 11.13 3.94 3.14
C ASP A 112 10.86 5.43 3.37
N ARG A 113 10.26 6.10 2.41
CA ARG A 113 9.87 7.51 2.56
C ARG A 113 8.78 7.70 3.61
N ILE A 114 7.79 6.81 3.66
CA ILE A 114 6.74 6.84 4.68
C ILE A 114 7.34 6.72 6.07
N VAL A 115 8.22 5.74 6.29
CA VAL A 115 8.85 5.52 7.59
C VAL A 115 9.66 6.75 8.02
N LYS A 116 10.42 7.32 7.12
CA LYS A 116 11.25 8.50 7.40
C LYS A 116 10.40 9.71 7.77
N GLU A 117 9.34 9.98 7.01
CA GLU A 117 8.48 11.13 7.27
C GLU A 117 7.62 10.92 8.52
N ALA A 118 7.11 9.71 8.73
CA ALA A 118 6.34 9.37 9.93
C ALA A 118 7.18 9.54 11.19
N TRP A 119 8.44 9.12 11.16
CA TRP A 119 9.37 9.33 12.27
C TRP A 119 9.55 10.81 12.56
N GLY A 120 9.71 11.63 11.52
CA GLY A 120 9.79 13.08 11.66
C GLY A 120 8.55 13.68 12.32
N GLU A 121 7.36 13.25 11.93
CA GLU A 121 6.10 13.72 12.54
C GLU A 121 6.00 13.33 14.02
N VAL A 122 6.39 12.11 14.36
CA VAL A 122 6.35 11.61 15.74
C VAL A 122 7.33 12.37 16.64
N THR A 123 8.48 12.76 16.11
CA THR A 123 9.56 13.40 16.91
C THR A 123 9.46 14.92 16.97
N ARG A 124 8.53 15.55 16.26
CA ARG A 124 8.40 17.02 16.23
C ARG A 124 7.74 17.66 17.44
N LEU A 125 7.34 16.89 18.42
CA LEU A 125 6.72 17.46 19.63
C LEU A 125 7.76 17.79 20.73
#